data_87d10be5f6d033489d1120d6ebf45e9e
#
_entry.id   87d10be5f6d033489d1120d6ebf45e9e
#
_cell.length_a   1.000
_cell.length_b   1.000
_cell.length_c   1.000
_cell.angle_alpha   90.00
_cell.angle_beta   90.00
_cell.angle_gamma   90.00
#
_symmetry.space_group_name_H-M   'P 1'
#
loop_
_entity.id
_entity.type
_entity.pdbx_description
1 polymer ?
#
loop_
_entity_poly.entity_id
_entity_poly.type
_entity_poly.pdbx_seq_one_letter_code
_entity_poly.pdbx_strand_id
1 'polypeptide(L)'
;EQSQANIANARANLAKIQAVAENDKKTLNRYRNLYKRNFIAKSELDLAESTYKSDLAQISAARAQISQASAAYNTAAANLRYTRIVSPVDGVVVSRGVDVGQTVAASFQTPELFSVAQDLTQMQIEANVSEADIGKVKEGQEVTYTLDGYQDSVFEGKVLQVRISPTTVQNVVTYTVIIQVNNEDMKLIPGMTANVSIITSKKADVLSVPNAALKFTPNTDGSGPKYKEQGVWVMKDKKPQRISIKAGAADDTHTEIISDKIHENDAVIVGIKGQEAGKNNNQPRAPRFL
;
A
#
# COMPACT_ATOMS: atom_id res chain seq x y z
N GLU A 1 -15.75 -32.66 19.35
CA GLU A 1 -16.14 -33.98 19.81
C GLU A 1 -17.52 -33.95 20.47
N GLN A 2 -17.77 -33.18 21.53
CA GLN A 2 -19.03 -33.08 22.25
C GLN A 2 -20.25 -32.79 21.31
N SER A 3 -20.10 -31.82 20.41
CA SER A 3 -21.17 -31.46 19.46
C SER A 3 -21.49 -32.61 18.48
N GLN A 4 -20.50 -33.41 18.12
CA GLN A 4 -20.65 -34.57 17.26
C GLN A 4 -21.38 -35.71 17.98
N ALA A 5 -21.09 -35.93 19.26
CA ALA A 5 -21.80 -36.88 20.10
C ALA A 5 -23.28 -36.48 20.27
N ASN A 6 -23.57 -35.18 20.40
CA ASN A 6 -24.98 -34.69 20.48
C ASN A 6 -25.75 -34.97 19.20
N ILE A 7 -25.15 -34.86 18.01
CA ILE A 7 -25.82 -35.25 16.75
C ILE A 7 -26.10 -36.76 16.74
N ALA A 8 -25.15 -37.59 17.17
CA ALA A 8 -25.33 -39.03 17.24
C ALA A 8 -26.47 -39.40 18.16
N ASN A 9 -26.57 -38.81 19.35
CA ASN A 9 -27.65 -38.99 20.29
C ASN A 9 -29.02 -38.58 19.71
N ALA A 10 -29.10 -37.41 19.04
CA ALA A 10 -30.34 -36.97 18.40
C ALA A 10 -30.78 -37.90 17.27
N ARG A 11 -29.82 -38.44 16.49
CA ARG A 11 -30.12 -39.45 15.45
C ARG A 11 -30.63 -40.78 16.04
N ALA A 12 -30.00 -41.24 17.14
CA ALA A 12 -30.47 -42.45 17.83
C ALA A 12 -31.90 -42.28 18.37
N ASN A 13 -32.23 -41.10 18.93
CA ASN A 13 -33.59 -40.79 19.38
C ASN A 13 -34.58 -40.77 18.21
N LEU A 14 -34.23 -40.17 17.07
CA LEU A 14 -35.08 -40.23 15.88
C LEU A 14 -35.34 -41.67 15.43
N ALA A 15 -34.32 -42.53 15.40
CA ALA A 15 -34.48 -43.94 15.01
C ALA A 15 -35.41 -44.69 15.96
N LYS A 16 -35.34 -44.43 17.27
CA LYS A 16 -36.27 -44.98 18.25
C LYS A 16 -37.72 -44.56 17.95
N ILE A 17 -37.99 -43.27 17.74
CA ILE A 17 -39.33 -42.74 17.47
C ILE A 17 -39.85 -43.28 16.13
N GLN A 18 -38.99 -43.39 15.12
CA GLN A 18 -39.38 -43.99 13.82
C GLN A 18 -39.81 -45.46 13.95
N ALA A 19 -39.13 -46.25 14.78
CA ALA A 19 -39.50 -47.63 15.04
C ALA A 19 -40.88 -47.74 15.71
N VAL A 20 -41.21 -46.83 16.64
CA VAL A 20 -42.53 -46.76 17.28
C VAL A 20 -43.58 -46.38 16.24
N ALA A 21 -43.37 -45.32 15.49
CA ALA A 21 -44.29 -44.86 14.45
C ALA A 21 -44.56 -45.94 13.38
N GLU A 22 -43.53 -46.73 13.01
CA GLU A 22 -43.72 -47.84 12.07
C GLU A 22 -44.65 -48.95 12.63
N ASN A 23 -44.48 -49.26 13.93
CA ASN A 23 -45.36 -50.21 14.60
C ASN A 23 -46.81 -49.72 14.64
N ASP A 24 -47.03 -48.44 15.01
CA ASP A 24 -48.31 -47.83 15.13
C ASP A 24 -49.02 -47.65 13.75
N LYS A 25 -48.19 -47.40 12.71
CA LYS A 25 -48.70 -47.49 11.34
C LYS A 25 -49.21 -48.84 10.93
N LYS A 26 -48.49 -49.89 11.32
CA LYS A 26 -48.96 -51.28 11.08
C LYS A 26 -50.26 -51.55 11.83
N THR A 27 -50.35 -51.08 13.07
CA THR A 27 -51.60 -51.21 13.92
C THR A 27 -52.75 -50.43 13.31
N LEU A 28 -52.54 -49.19 12.89
CA LEU A 28 -53.56 -48.39 12.20
C LEU A 28 -54.08 -49.09 10.92
N ASN A 29 -53.14 -49.60 10.10
CA ASN A 29 -53.55 -50.34 8.88
C ASN A 29 -54.39 -51.60 9.19
N ARG A 30 -54.03 -52.29 10.25
CA ARG A 30 -54.83 -53.48 10.74
C ARG A 30 -56.21 -53.03 11.17
N TYR A 31 -56.32 -51.95 11.97
CA TYR A 31 -57.60 -51.43 12.46
C TYR A 31 -58.48 -50.89 11.33
N ARG A 32 -57.88 -50.22 10.32
CA ARG A 32 -58.59 -49.80 9.11
C ARG A 32 -59.24 -51.00 8.37
N ASN A 33 -58.56 -52.14 8.28
CA ASN A 33 -59.05 -53.33 7.64
C ASN A 33 -60.18 -54.05 8.49
N LEU A 34 -60.01 -54.04 9.82
CA LEU A 34 -61.05 -54.62 10.74
C LEU A 34 -62.31 -53.76 10.76
N TYR A 35 -62.19 -52.45 10.76
CA TYR A 35 -63.28 -51.49 10.69
C TYR A 35 -64.10 -51.67 9.41
N LYS A 36 -63.46 -51.82 8.26
CA LYS A 36 -64.13 -52.10 6.98
C LYS A 36 -64.98 -53.37 7.02
N ARG A 37 -64.63 -54.28 7.92
CA ARG A 37 -65.39 -55.55 8.13
C ARG A 37 -66.36 -55.49 9.30
N ASN A 38 -66.56 -54.31 9.92
CA ASN A 38 -67.41 -54.09 11.10
C ASN A 38 -66.96 -54.89 12.35
N PHE A 39 -65.68 -55.23 12.50
CA PHE A 39 -65.14 -55.97 13.65
C PHE A 39 -64.67 -55.10 14.81
N ILE A 40 -64.56 -53.80 14.62
CA ILE A 40 -64.16 -52.87 15.67
C ILE A 40 -65.01 -51.59 15.65
N ALA A 41 -65.07 -50.87 16.79
CA ALA A 41 -65.77 -49.60 16.89
C ALA A 41 -64.95 -48.46 16.17
N LYS A 42 -65.66 -47.44 15.69
CA LYS A 42 -65.01 -46.26 15.07
C LYS A 42 -64.06 -45.56 16.00
N SER A 43 -64.38 -45.52 17.30
CA SER A 43 -63.52 -44.90 18.33
C SER A 43 -62.16 -45.56 18.44
N GLU A 44 -62.02 -46.84 18.22
CA GLU A 44 -60.77 -47.59 18.24
C GLU A 44 -59.90 -47.21 17.01
N LEU A 45 -60.55 -47.08 15.85
CA LEU A 45 -59.83 -46.58 14.64
C LEU A 45 -59.39 -45.16 14.81
N ASP A 46 -60.24 -44.26 15.30
CA ASP A 46 -59.94 -42.86 15.52
C ASP A 46 -58.75 -42.68 16.53
N LEU A 47 -58.74 -43.54 17.57
CA LEU A 47 -57.59 -43.54 18.53
C LEU A 47 -56.31 -43.98 17.86
N ALA A 48 -56.28 -45.05 17.06
CA ALA A 48 -55.07 -45.49 16.36
C ALA A 48 -54.58 -44.47 15.34
N GLU A 49 -55.53 -43.76 14.69
CA GLU A 49 -55.17 -42.67 13.78
C GLU A 49 -54.53 -41.45 14.50
N SER A 50 -55.10 -41.08 15.65
CA SER A 50 -54.57 -40.02 16.51
C SER A 50 -53.20 -40.36 17.03
N THR A 51 -52.95 -41.60 17.49
CA THR A 51 -51.63 -42.07 17.96
C THR A 51 -50.61 -41.99 16.86
N TYR A 52 -50.88 -42.49 15.66
CA TYR A 52 -49.94 -42.41 14.54
C TYR A 52 -49.69 -40.98 14.10
N LYS A 53 -50.67 -40.08 14.14
CA LYS A 53 -50.46 -38.63 13.89
C LYS A 53 -49.55 -37.98 14.93
N SER A 54 -49.71 -38.37 16.20
CA SER A 54 -48.82 -37.93 17.27
C SER A 54 -47.37 -38.36 17.02
N ASP A 55 -47.15 -39.60 16.58
CA ASP A 55 -45.79 -40.09 16.28
C ASP A 55 -45.15 -39.34 15.11
N LEU A 56 -45.94 -39.02 14.07
CA LEU A 56 -45.46 -38.20 12.98
C LEU A 56 -45.00 -36.81 13.45
N ALA A 57 -45.76 -36.23 14.39
CA ALA A 57 -45.35 -34.96 15.01
C ALA A 57 -44.06 -35.11 15.83
N GLN A 58 -43.91 -36.23 16.58
CA GLN A 58 -42.68 -36.51 17.32
C GLN A 58 -41.46 -36.73 16.40
N ILE A 59 -41.63 -37.40 15.24
CA ILE A 59 -40.60 -37.54 14.22
C ILE A 59 -40.15 -36.15 13.71
N SER A 60 -41.12 -35.27 13.45
CA SER A 60 -40.83 -33.91 13.03
C SER A 60 -40.04 -33.14 14.09
N ALA A 61 -40.43 -33.22 15.36
CA ALA A 61 -39.72 -32.64 16.48
C ALA A 61 -38.29 -33.20 16.62
N ALA A 62 -38.13 -34.54 16.51
CA ALA A 62 -36.81 -35.16 16.57
C ALA A 62 -35.89 -34.74 15.40
N ARG A 63 -36.44 -34.54 14.19
CA ARG A 63 -35.69 -33.98 13.06
C ARG A 63 -35.23 -32.52 13.32
N ALA A 64 -36.10 -31.71 13.89
CA ALA A 64 -35.73 -30.35 14.29
C ALA A 64 -34.58 -30.34 15.32
N GLN A 65 -34.58 -31.32 16.24
CA GLN A 65 -33.50 -31.46 17.23
C GLN A 65 -32.16 -31.87 16.60
N ILE A 66 -32.17 -32.70 15.55
CA ILE A 66 -30.97 -33.00 14.76
C ILE A 66 -30.47 -31.74 14.06
N SER A 67 -31.36 -30.95 13.48
CA SER A 67 -30.98 -29.67 12.84
C SER A 67 -30.33 -28.71 13.83
N GLN A 68 -30.89 -28.58 15.03
CA GLN A 68 -30.31 -27.76 16.10
C GLN A 68 -28.91 -28.25 16.52
N ALA A 69 -28.75 -29.57 16.72
CA ALA A 69 -27.47 -30.16 17.07
C ALA A 69 -26.42 -29.96 15.94
N SER A 70 -26.87 -30.06 14.69
CA SER A 70 -26.02 -29.81 13.52
C SER A 70 -25.58 -28.35 13.43
N ALA A 71 -26.46 -27.39 13.73
CA ALA A 71 -26.10 -25.96 13.78
C ALA A 71 -25.06 -25.69 14.88
N ALA A 72 -25.24 -26.28 16.06
CA ALA A 72 -24.23 -26.15 17.14
C ALA A 72 -22.87 -26.78 16.75
N TYR A 73 -22.88 -27.90 16.02
CA TYR A 73 -21.64 -28.48 15.49
C TYR A 73 -20.95 -27.56 14.47
N ASN A 74 -21.69 -26.96 13.55
CA ASN A 74 -21.15 -26.06 12.55
C ASN A 74 -20.54 -24.81 13.20
N THR A 75 -21.18 -24.28 14.24
CA THR A 75 -20.61 -23.16 15.03
C THR A 75 -19.30 -23.57 15.71
N ALA A 76 -19.28 -24.74 16.35
CA ALA A 76 -18.05 -25.23 16.99
C ALA A 76 -16.92 -25.51 15.97
N ALA A 77 -17.29 -26.05 14.79
CA ALA A 77 -16.34 -26.28 13.70
C ALA A 77 -15.80 -24.96 13.11
N ALA A 78 -16.64 -23.93 12.98
CA ALA A 78 -16.20 -22.60 12.55
C ALA A 78 -15.24 -21.97 13.57
N ASN A 79 -15.56 -22.06 14.87
CA ASN A 79 -14.69 -21.58 15.93
C ASN A 79 -13.33 -22.30 15.92
N LEU A 80 -13.32 -23.61 15.71
CA LEU A 80 -12.07 -24.36 15.56
C LEU A 80 -11.26 -23.89 14.34
N ARG A 81 -11.92 -23.61 13.22
CA ARG A 81 -11.24 -23.07 12.03
C ARG A 81 -10.60 -21.72 12.31
N TYR A 82 -11.23 -20.85 13.10
CA TYR A 82 -10.70 -19.55 13.47
C TYR A 82 -9.49 -19.61 14.41
N THR A 83 -9.24 -20.73 15.08
CA THR A 83 -8.01 -20.90 15.86
C THR A 83 -6.77 -21.07 14.99
N ARG A 84 -6.91 -21.36 13.71
CA ARG A 84 -5.85 -21.44 12.73
C ARG A 84 -5.92 -20.26 11.79
N ILE A 85 -5.04 -19.29 11.98
CA ILE A 85 -4.91 -18.13 11.11
C ILE A 85 -4.03 -18.52 9.93
N VAL A 86 -4.54 -18.38 8.72
CA VAL A 86 -3.85 -18.68 7.47
C VAL A 86 -3.76 -17.42 6.61
N SER A 87 -2.71 -17.30 5.82
CA SER A 87 -2.60 -16.22 4.85
C SER A 87 -3.71 -16.35 3.81
N PRO A 88 -4.40 -15.25 3.46
CA PRO A 88 -5.39 -15.23 2.37
C PRO A 88 -4.74 -15.22 0.98
N VAL A 89 -3.43 -15.00 0.89
CA VAL A 89 -2.66 -14.87 -0.34
C VAL A 89 -1.39 -15.68 -0.27
N ASP A 90 -0.93 -16.17 -1.41
CA ASP A 90 0.40 -16.75 -1.56
C ASP A 90 1.43 -15.63 -1.65
N GLY A 91 2.63 -15.82 -1.07
CA GLY A 91 3.66 -14.78 -1.09
C GLY A 91 4.79 -15.06 -0.10
N VAL A 92 5.63 -14.05 0.08
CA VAL A 92 6.78 -14.07 0.99
C VAL A 92 6.46 -13.24 2.23
N VAL A 93 6.78 -13.77 3.41
CA VAL A 93 6.64 -13.04 4.67
C VAL A 93 7.70 -11.95 4.74
N VAL A 94 7.26 -10.69 4.76
CA VAL A 94 8.13 -9.50 4.86
C VAL A 94 8.46 -9.19 6.32
N SER A 95 7.46 -9.25 7.19
CA SER A 95 7.63 -8.98 8.61
C SER A 95 6.75 -9.90 9.48
N ARG A 96 7.23 -10.17 10.69
CA ARG A 96 6.51 -10.90 11.74
C ARG A 96 6.40 -10.00 12.97
N GLY A 97 5.17 -9.58 13.29
CA GLY A 97 4.88 -8.66 14.40
C GLY A 97 4.61 -9.34 15.75
N VAL A 98 4.66 -10.68 15.81
CA VAL A 98 4.31 -11.44 17.02
C VAL A 98 5.30 -12.58 17.27
N ASP A 99 5.52 -12.92 18.54
CA ASP A 99 6.37 -14.04 18.94
C ASP A 99 5.56 -15.27 19.37
N VAL A 100 6.21 -16.43 19.34
CA VAL A 100 5.62 -17.68 19.82
C VAL A 100 5.34 -17.58 21.33
N GLY A 101 4.11 -17.86 21.73
CA GLY A 101 3.66 -17.72 23.12
C GLY A 101 3.17 -16.33 23.50
N GLN A 102 3.23 -15.37 22.59
CA GLN A 102 2.68 -14.03 22.81
C GLN A 102 1.15 -14.05 22.75
N THR A 103 0.50 -13.43 23.74
CA THR A 103 -0.95 -13.22 23.74
C THR A 103 -1.29 -12.01 22.90
N VAL A 104 -2.18 -12.16 21.92
CA VAL A 104 -2.70 -11.08 21.10
C VAL A 104 -4.16 -10.79 21.46
N ALA A 105 -4.48 -9.52 21.71
CA ALA A 105 -5.82 -9.07 22.02
C ALA A 105 -6.31 -8.11 20.93
N ALA A 106 -7.44 -8.44 20.30
CA ALA A 106 -8.06 -7.64 19.25
C ALA A 106 -9.21 -6.74 19.77
N SER A 107 -9.24 -6.45 21.07
CA SER A 107 -10.36 -5.77 21.71
C SER A 107 -10.49 -4.30 21.35
N PHE A 108 -9.37 -3.61 21.09
CA PHE A 108 -9.32 -2.16 20.81
C PHE A 108 -8.69 -1.87 19.44
N GLN A 109 -7.66 -2.59 19.08
CA GLN A 109 -6.98 -2.48 17.78
C GLN A 109 -6.65 -3.88 17.27
N THR A 110 -6.80 -4.07 15.97
CA THR A 110 -6.38 -5.31 15.33
C THR A 110 -4.86 -5.32 15.21
N PRO A 111 -4.14 -6.20 15.93
CA PRO A 111 -2.68 -6.26 15.81
C PRO A 111 -2.27 -6.84 14.46
N GLU A 112 -1.20 -6.30 13.92
CA GLU A 112 -0.56 -6.88 12.73
C GLU A 112 0.27 -8.08 13.16
N LEU A 113 -0.07 -9.27 12.64
CA LEU A 113 0.63 -10.49 12.96
C LEU A 113 1.79 -10.76 11.99
N PHE A 114 1.50 -10.67 10.70
CA PHE A 114 2.44 -10.86 9.60
C PHE A 114 2.12 -9.89 8.47
N SER A 115 3.16 -9.37 7.83
CA SER A 115 3.05 -8.70 6.54
C SER A 115 3.55 -9.64 5.44
N VAL A 116 2.73 -9.85 4.41
CA VAL A 116 3.02 -10.78 3.30
C VAL A 116 2.97 -10.02 2.00
N ALA A 117 4.08 -10.06 1.24
CA ALA A 117 4.13 -9.53 -0.11
C ALA A 117 3.82 -10.65 -1.12
N GLN A 118 2.88 -10.39 -2.03
CA GLN A 118 2.54 -11.34 -3.11
C GLN A 118 3.64 -11.40 -4.16
N ASP A 119 4.16 -10.25 -4.54
CA ASP A 119 5.18 -10.12 -5.58
C ASP A 119 6.18 -9.04 -5.16
N LEU A 120 7.45 -9.39 -5.09
CA LEU A 120 8.56 -8.49 -4.79
C LEU A 120 9.23 -7.96 -6.06
N THR A 121 8.83 -8.42 -7.24
CA THR A 121 9.38 -7.92 -8.52
C THR A 121 8.81 -6.57 -8.90
N GLN A 122 7.58 -6.29 -8.47
CA GLN A 122 6.91 -5.00 -8.67
C GLN A 122 6.84 -4.26 -7.34
N MET A 123 7.55 -3.16 -7.26
CA MET A 123 7.59 -2.33 -6.07
C MET A 123 7.18 -0.90 -6.38
N GLN A 124 6.87 -0.16 -5.34
CA GLN A 124 6.61 1.27 -5.45
C GLN A 124 7.44 2.04 -4.44
N ILE A 125 7.84 3.24 -4.82
CA ILE A 125 8.44 4.22 -3.92
C ILE A 125 7.37 5.26 -3.60
N GLU A 126 7.16 5.54 -2.33
CA GLU A 126 6.33 6.64 -1.86
C GLU A 126 7.22 7.84 -1.58
N ALA A 127 7.27 8.79 -2.52
CA ALA A 127 8.07 9.99 -2.39
C ALA A 127 7.20 11.14 -1.84
N ASN A 128 7.72 11.86 -0.84
CA ASN A 128 7.06 13.04 -0.30
C ASN A 128 7.60 14.30 -0.98
N VAL A 129 6.75 14.96 -1.75
CA VAL A 129 7.06 16.17 -2.52
C VAL A 129 6.43 17.38 -1.84
N SER A 130 7.16 18.50 -1.75
CA SER A 130 6.65 19.72 -1.14
C SER A 130 5.53 20.36 -1.95
N GLU A 131 4.64 21.12 -1.29
CA GLU A 131 3.58 21.89 -1.95
C GLU A 131 4.14 22.85 -3.01
N ALA A 132 5.33 23.38 -2.82
CA ALA A 132 5.95 24.30 -3.76
C ALA A 132 6.31 23.64 -5.10
N ASP A 133 6.60 22.35 -5.12
CA ASP A 133 7.09 21.61 -6.28
C ASP A 133 6.07 20.69 -6.92
N ILE A 134 5.03 20.28 -6.16
CA ILE A 134 4.01 19.33 -6.64
C ILE A 134 3.31 19.78 -7.92
N GLY A 135 3.15 21.10 -8.12
CA GLY A 135 2.52 21.66 -9.32
C GLY A 135 3.27 21.34 -10.62
N LYS A 136 4.54 20.92 -10.55
CA LYS A 136 5.37 20.53 -11.70
C LYS A 136 5.35 19.03 -11.95
N VAL A 137 4.90 18.24 -10.97
CA VAL A 137 4.90 16.78 -11.04
C VAL A 137 3.62 16.29 -11.71
N LYS A 138 3.76 15.38 -12.69
CA LYS A 138 2.67 14.78 -13.45
C LYS A 138 2.88 13.28 -13.58
N GLU A 139 1.77 12.55 -13.72
CA GLU A 139 1.80 11.13 -14.03
C GLU A 139 2.55 10.85 -15.34
N GLY A 140 3.30 9.75 -15.35
CA GLY A 140 4.10 9.32 -16.51
C GLY A 140 5.48 9.96 -16.63
N GLN A 141 5.86 10.91 -15.77
CA GLN A 141 7.22 11.47 -15.77
C GLN A 141 8.27 10.43 -15.42
N GLU A 142 9.43 10.54 -16.06
CA GLU A 142 10.61 9.73 -15.77
C GLU A 142 11.20 10.15 -14.41
N VAL A 143 11.65 9.14 -13.68
CA VAL A 143 12.24 9.31 -12.35
C VAL A 143 13.54 8.54 -12.31
N THR A 144 14.58 9.16 -11.77
CA THR A 144 15.80 8.48 -11.39
C THR A 144 15.89 8.43 -9.88
N TYR A 145 16.37 7.32 -9.31
CA TYR A 145 16.55 7.21 -7.88
C TYR A 145 17.82 6.44 -7.53
N THR A 146 18.37 6.77 -6.38
CA THR A 146 19.48 6.06 -5.77
C THR A 146 19.05 5.53 -4.40
N LEU A 147 19.64 4.45 -3.97
CA LEU A 147 19.39 3.83 -2.67
C LEU A 147 20.63 3.99 -1.80
N ASP A 148 20.45 4.24 -0.51
CA ASP A 148 21.57 4.39 0.42
C ASP A 148 22.45 3.13 0.49
N GLY A 149 21.86 1.95 0.26
CA GLY A 149 22.58 0.68 0.18
C GLY A 149 23.32 0.42 -1.14
N TYR A 150 23.06 1.20 -2.22
CA TYR A 150 23.61 1.05 -3.57
C TYR A 150 23.92 2.41 -4.19
N GLN A 151 24.82 3.18 -3.54
CA GLN A 151 25.11 4.58 -3.89
C GLN A 151 25.68 4.78 -5.30
N ASP A 152 26.40 3.79 -5.83
CA ASP A 152 26.98 3.84 -7.16
C ASP A 152 26.01 3.44 -8.29
N SER A 153 24.79 3.04 -7.95
CA SER A 153 23.79 2.56 -8.91
C SER A 153 22.64 3.55 -9.01
N VAL A 154 22.37 4.03 -10.22
CA VAL A 154 21.20 4.85 -10.53
C VAL A 154 20.15 3.92 -11.14
N PHE A 155 18.98 3.97 -10.56
CA PHE A 155 17.82 3.20 -11.01
C PHE A 155 16.80 4.12 -11.67
N GLU A 156 15.96 3.54 -12.52
CA GLU A 156 14.91 4.27 -13.23
C GLU A 156 13.53 3.82 -12.79
N GLY A 157 12.59 4.75 -12.78
CA GLY A 157 11.19 4.52 -12.47
C GLY A 157 10.29 5.50 -13.21
N LYS A 158 8.98 5.39 -12.98
CA LYS A 158 7.99 6.32 -13.54
C LYS A 158 7.00 6.73 -12.47
N VAL A 159 6.59 7.99 -12.52
CA VAL A 159 5.46 8.47 -11.70
C VAL A 159 4.19 7.75 -12.13
N LEU A 160 3.65 6.93 -11.24
CA LEU A 160 2.39 6.21 -11.45
C LEU A 160 1.19 7.07 -11.09
N GLN A 161 1.27 7.76 -9.94
CA GLN A 161 0.16 8.53 -9.42
C GLN A 161 0.64 9.63 -8.49
N VAL A 162 -0.05 10.76 -8.50
CA VAL A 162 0.09 11.84 -7.52
C VAL A 162 -1.13 11.82 -6.60
N ARG A 163 -0.92 11.53 -5.30
CA ARG A 163 -2.02 11.56 -4.31
C ARG A 163 -2.45 13.00 -4.05
N ILE A 164 -3.75 13.27 -4.19
CA ILE A 164 -4.32 14.62 -4.02
C ILE A 164 -4.40 15.00 -2.54
N SER A 165 -4.50 14.02 -1.63
CA SER A 165 -4.59 14.27 -0.18
C SER A 165 -3.22 14.66 0.36
N PRO A 166 -3.06 15.85 0.94
CA PRO A 166 -1.80 16.25 1.56
C PRO A 166 -1.59 15.54 2.89
N THR A 167 -0.32 15.36 3.23
CA THR A 167 0.13 14.90 4.55
C THR A 167 0.94 16.03 5.20
N THR A 168 0.62 16.37 6.44
CA THR A 168 1.38 17.39 7.17
C THR A 168 2.33 16.71 8.15
N VAL A 169 3.63 16.86 7.93
CA VAL A 169 4.67 16.36 8.81
C VAL A 169 5.47 17.54 9.33
N GLN A 170 5.57 17.70 10.64
CA GLN A 170 6.30 18.81 11.29
C GLN A 170 5.92 20.20 10.71
N ASN A 171 4.65 20.46 10.52
CA ASN A 171 4.10 21.68 9.92
C ASN A 171 4.49 21.95 8.46
N VAL A 172 5.06 20.97 7.77
CA VAL A 172 5.33 21.05 6.33
C VAL A 172 4.26 20.24 5.59
N VAL A 173 3.58 20.90 4.65
CA VAL A 173 2.60 20.25 3.77
C VAL A 173 3.34 19.54 2.63
N THR A 174 3.15 18.23 2.52
CA THR A 174 3.71 17.41 1.48
C THR A 174 2.64 16.57 0.79
N TYR A 175 2.89 16.22 -0.45
CA TYR A 175 2.05 15.33 -1.26
C TYR A 175 2.81 14.06 -1.57
N THR A 176 2.15 12.92 -1.42
CA THR A 176 2.76 11.62 -1.72
C THR A 176 2.66 11.33 -3.21
N VAL A 177 3.79 11.12 -3.84
CA VAL A 177 3.92 10.68 -5.23
C VAL A 177 4.29 9.21 -5.25
N ILE A 178 3.49 8.41 -5.93
CA ILE A 178 3.75 6.98 -6.11
C ILE A 178 4.56 6.78 -7.38
N ILE A 179 5.71 6.16 -7.24
CA ILE A 179 6.62 5.86 -8.33
C ILE A 179 6.69 4.35 -8.49
N GLN A 180 6.36 3.87 -9.65
CA GLN A 180 6.50 2.47 -10.00
C GLN A 180 7.95 2.15 -10.33
N VAL A 181 8.47 1.10 -9.72
CA VAL A 181 9.83 0.61 -9.91
C VAL A 181 9.84 -0.90 -10.16
N ASN A 182 10.71 -1.35 -11.03
CA ASN A 182 10.90 -2.75 -11.33
C ASN A 182 12.05 -3.33 -10.48
N ASN A 183 11.85 -4.51 -9.90
CA ASN A 183 12.81 -5.17 -9.01
C ASN A 183 13.08 -6.61 -9.47
N GLU A 184 13.36 -6.79 -10.76
CA GLU A 184 13.65 -8.13 -11.31
C GLU A 184 14.86 -8.79 -10.62
N ASP A 185 15.86 -8.00 -10.27
CA ASP A 185 17.07 -8.47 -9.60
C ASP A 185 16.88 -8.73 -8.10
N MET A 186 15.70 -8.47 -7.53
CA MET A 186 15.40 -8.59 -6.09
C MET A 186 16.36 -7.80 -5.17
N LYS A 187 16.94 -6.70 -5.68
CA LYS A 187 17.83 -5.82 -4.91
C LYS A 187 17.09 -4.89 -3.98
N LEU A 188 15.85 -4.53 -4.35
CA LEU A 188 14.99 -3.67 -3.55
C LEU A 188 14.31 -4.49 -2.46
N ILE A 189 14.40 -4.01 -1.23
CA ILE A 189 13.74 -4.62 -0.07
C ILE A 189 12.74 -3.61 0.50
N PRO A 190 11.52 -4.03 0.86
CA PRO A 190 10.55 -3.15 1.50
C PRO A 190 11.14 -2.47 2.74
N GLY A 191 10.91 -1.16 2.87
CA GLY A 191 11.46 -0.35 3.98
C GLY A 191 12.79 0.35 3.69
N MET A 192 13.38 0.15 2.50
CA MET A 192 14.55 0.93 2.08
C MET A 192 14.20 2.39 1.82
N THR A 193 15.16 3.29 2.11
CA THR A 193 15.08 4.71 1.76
C THR A 193 15.70 4.94 0.39
N ALA A 194 15.00 5.71 -0.44
CA ALA A 194 15.44 6.10 -1.77
C ALA A 194 15.54 7.63 -1.89
N ASN A 195 16.61 8.11 -2.52
CA ASN A 195 16.75 9.50 -2.94
C ASN A 195 16.24 9.63 -4.37
N VAL A 196 15.14 10.36 -4.55
CA VAL A 196 14.37 10.40 -5.80
C VAL A 196 14.56 11.74 -6.50
N SER A 197 14.83 11.69 -7.81
CA SER A 197 14.88 12.85 -8.71
C SER A 197 13.82 12.71 -9.79
N ILE A 198 12.77 13.52 -9.73
CA ILE A 198 11.67 13.52 -10.72
C ILE A 198 12.03 14.49 -11.84
N ILE A 199 12.06 14.00 -13.08
CA ILE A 199 12.38 14.82 -14.26
C ILE A 199 11.11 15.56 -14.68
N THR A 200 11.01 16.83 -14.29
CA THR A 200 9.82 17.65 -14.57
C THR A 200 9.83 18.26 -15.96
N SER A 201 11.00 18.42 -16.56
CA SER A 201 11.15 18.94 -17.93
C SER A 201 12.43 18.40 -18.56
N LYS A 202 12.33 17.91 -19.77
CA LYS A 202 13.47 17.44 -20.56
C LYS A 202 13.44 18.19 -21.89
N LYS A 203 14.48 18.95 -22.17
CA LYS A 203 14.65 19.67 -23.44
C LYS A 203 15.97 19.22 -24.05
N ALA A 204 15.91 18.75 -25.28
CA ALA A 204 17.08 18.40 -26.07
C ALA A 204 17.46 19.58 -26.99
N ASP A 205 18.72 19.69 -27.37
CA ASP A 205 19.24 20.63 -28.35
C ASP A 205 18.97 22.11 -28.01
N VAL A 206 19.10 22.45 -26.71
CA VAL A 206 18.95 23.83 -26.24
C VAL A 206 20.30 24.46 -25.94
N LEU A 207 20.46 25.76 -26.25
CA LEU A 207 21.61 26.49 -25.89
C LEU A 207 21.64 26.71 -24.37
N SER A 208 22.67 26.22 -23.71
CA SER A 208 22.80 26.31 -22.25
C SER A 208 24.13 26.92 -21.82
N VAL A 209 24.11 27.53 -20.65
CA VAL A 209 25.34 28.09 -20.03
C VAL A 209 25.49 27.56 -18.59
N PRO A 210 26.72 27.37 -18.11
CA PRO A 210 26.93 27.02 -16.70
C PRO A 210 26.31 28.06 -15.77
N ASN A 211 25.68 27.61 -14.67
CA ASN A 211 25.03 28.49 -13.69
C ASN A 211 25.97 29.54 -13.09
N ALA A 212 27.27 29.25 -13.05
CA ALA A 212 28.32 30.18 -12.64
C ALA A 212 28.39 31.44 -13.54
N ALA A 213 28.09 31.29 -14.85
CA ALA A 213 28.12 32.42 -15.79
C ALA A 213 27.00 33.43 -15.56
N LEU A 214 25.85 32.98 -15.06
CA LEU A 214 24.70 33.85 -14.72
C LEU A 214 24.96 34.68 -13.45
N LYS A 215 25.79 34.16 -12.55
CA LYS A 215 26.18 34.83 -11.29
C LYS A 215 27.39 35.70 -11.43
N PHE A 216 28.12 35.59 -12.53
CA PHE A 216 29.35 36.33 -12.74
C PHE A 216 29.10 37.81 -13.04
N THR A 217 29.82 38.70 -12.32
CA THR A 217 29.91 40.14 -12.57
C THR A 217 31.39 40.56 -12.57
N PRO A 218 31.85 41.30 -13.58
CA PRO A 218 33.29 41.68 -13.68
C PRO A 218 33.80 42.57 -12.55
N ASN A 219 32.92 43.31 -11.85
CA ASN A 219 33.26 44.22 -10.78
C ASN A 219 33.01 43.58 -9.41
N THR A 220 34.09 43.25 -8.71
CA THR A 220 34.04 42.67 -7.35
C THR A 220 33.72 43.70 -6.26
N ASP A 221 33.76 44.98 -6.52
CA ASP A 221 33.63 46.06 -5.52
C ASP A 221 32.18 46.57 -5.35
N GLY A 222 31.18 45.91 -5.94
CA GLY A 222 29.79 46.28 -5.77
C GLY A 222 29.35 47.61 -6.41
N SER A 223 30.27 48.35 -7.06
CA SER A 223 30.02 49.65 -7.68
C SER A 223 29.56 49.58 -9.14
N GLY A 224 29.28 48.38 -9.66
CA GLY A 224 28.81 48.19 -11.03
C GLY A 224 27.31 48.53 -11.21
N PRO A 225 26.90 48.85 -12.44
CA PRO A 225 25.49 49.15 -12.76
C PRO A 225 24.61 47.95 -12.40
N LYS A 226 23.53 48.18 -11.63
CA LYS A 226 22.50 47.17 -11.34
C LYS A 226 21.69 46.95 -12.58
N TYR A 227 21.84 45.82 -13.22
CA TYR A 227 21.06 45.44 -14.38
C TYR A 227 19.72 44.82 -13.91
N LYS A 228 18.61 45.28 -14.49
CA LYS A 228 17.27 44.75 -14.21
C LYS A 228 17.00 43.36 -14.84
N GLU A 229 17.72 43.06 -15.92
CA GLU A 229 17.57 41.86 -16.71
C GLU A 229 18.71 40.86 -16.44
N GLN A 230 18.44 39.59 -16.51
CA GLN A 230 19.47 38.57 -16.49
C GLN A 230 20.35 38.67 -17.74
N GLY A 231 21.62 38.38 -17.61
CA GLY A 231 22.56 38.42 -18.72
C GLY A 231 23.84 37.65 -18.44
N VAL A 232 24.50 37.27 -19.48
CA VAL A 232 25.79 36.59 -19.43
C VAL A 232 26.87 37.45 -20.03
N TRP A 233 28.10 37.29 -19.56
CA TRP A 233 29.27 37.97 -20.09
C TRP A 233 29.98 37.06 -21.10
N VAL A 234 30.09 37.53 -22.33
CA VAL A 234 30.73 36.81 -23.43
C VAL A 234 32.01 37.56 -23.80
N MET A 235 33.07 36.83 -24.09
CA MET A 235 34.30 37.43 -24.54
C MET A 235 34.26 37.65 -26.06
N LYS A 236 34.08 38.91 -26.53
CA LYS A 236 34.15 39.30 -27.95
C LYS A 236 35.36 40.23 -28.12
N ASP A 237 36.18 39.97 -29.10
CA ASP A 237 37.39 40.78 -29.42
C ASP A 237 38.28 41.07 -28.20
N LYS A 238 38.47 40.10 -27.34
CA LYS A 238 39.23 40.20 -26.07
C LYS A 238 38.64 41.21 -25.06
N LYS A 239 37.38 41.63 -25.25
CA LYS A 239 36.66 42.49 -24.30
C LYS A 239 35.44 41.78 -23.77
N PRO A 240 35.16 41.87 -22.48
CA PRO A 240 33.92 41.30 -21.90
C PRO A 240 32.72 42.15 -22.31
N GLN A 241 31.78 41.57 -22.99
CA GLN A 241 30.51 42.19 -23.37
C GLN A 241 29.36 41.50 -22.69
N ARG A 242 28.49 42.27 -22.04
CA ARG A 242 27.26 41.72 -21.43
C ARG A 242 26.18 41.62 -22.47
N ILE A 243 25.57 40.42 -22.56
CA ILE A 243 24.43 40.15 -23.42
C ILE A 243 23.22 39.83 -22.52
N SER A 244 22.11 40.57 -22.67
CA SER A 244 20.84 40.25 -21.99
C SER A 244 20.27 38.96 -22.56
N ILE A 245 19.82 38.09 -21.67
CA ILE A 245 19.26 36.81 -22.01
C ILE A 245 17.94 36.62 -21.27
N LYS A 246 17.09 35.70 -21.77
CA LYS A 246 15.98 35.18 -21.03
C LYS A 246 16.37 33.75 -20.59
N ALA A 247 16.36 33.52 -19.28
CA ALA A 247 16.61 32.18 -18.74
C ALA A 247 15.38 31.30 -18.98
N GLY A 248 15.63 30.07 -19.42
CA GLY A 248 14.62 29.02 -19.59
C GLY A 248 14.70 27.96 -18.47
N ALA A 249 14.67 26.69 -18.86
CA ALA A 249 14.83 25.58 -17.92
C ALA A 249 16.26 25.58 -17.32
N ALA A 250 16.37 25.25 -16.03
CA ALA A 250 17.65 25.20 -15.33
C ALA A 250 17.76 23.87 -14.57
N ASP A 251 18.98 23.33 -14.55
CA ASP A 251 19.38 22.24 -13.67
C ASP A 251 20.43 22.72 -12.65
N ASP A 252 21.02 21.80 -11.88
CA ASP A 252 22.02 22.14 -10.85
C ASP A 252 23.31 22.75 -11.43
N THR A 253 23.60 22.50 -12.70
CA THR A 253 24.88 22.86 -13.36
C THR A 253 24.71 23.87 -14.48
N HIS A 254 23.65 23.81 -15.23
CA HIS A 254 23.40 24.60 -16.43
C HIS A 254 22.01 25.23 -16.45
N THR A 255 21.90 26.36 -17.17
CA THR A 255 20.62 27.02 -17.45
C THR A 255 20.43 27.21 -18.94
N GLU A 256 19.30 26.86 -19.47
CA GLU A 256 18.88 27.19 -20.83
C GLU A 256 18.88 28.70 -21.02
N ILE A 257 19.41 29.17 -22.12
CA ILE A 257 19.37 30.59 -22.50
C ILE A 257 18.60 30.76 -23.81
N ILE A 258 17.73 31.74 -23.85
CA ILE A 258 17.00 32.15 -25.04
C ILE A 258 17.52 33.54 -25.42
N SER A 259 18.33 33.59 -26.48
CA SER A 259 18.90 34.83 -27.00
C SER A 259 19.31 34.66 -28.46
N ASP A 260 18.98 35.64 -29.30
CA ASP A 260 19.38 35.65 -30.72
C ASP A 260 20.85 36.17 -30.90
N LYS A 261 21.52 36.52 -29.82
CA LYS A 261 22.86 37.18 -29.85
C LYS A 261 23.99 36.27 -29.40
N ILE A 262 23.65 35.10 -28.89
CA ILE A 262 24.61 34.10 -28.41
C ILE A 262 24.46 32.85 -29.27
N HIS A 263 25.58 32.38 -29.78
CA HIS A 263 25.64 31.20 -30.67
C HIS A 263 26.41 30.06 -29.97
N GLU A 264 26.29 28.91 -30.51
CA GLU A 264 27.06 27.75 -30.09
C GLU A 264 28.57 28.06 -30.24
N ASN A 265 29.38 27.68 -29.27
CA ASN A 265 30.82 27.96 -29.16
C ASN A 265 31.23 29.40 -28.75
N ASP A 266 30.31 30.31 -28.43
CA ASP A 266 30.66 31.60 -27.85
C ASP A 266 31.33 31.40 -26.46
N ALA A 267 32.48 32.08 -26.22
CA ALA A 267 33.20 31.97 -24.96
C ALA A 267 32.51 32.77 -23.84
N VAL A 268 31.78 32.04 -22.97
CA VAL A 268 31.07 32.64 -21.83
C VAL A 268 31.99 32.69 -20.61
N ILE A 269 32.02 33.84 -19.92
CA ILE A 269 32.86 34.05 -18.75
C ILE A 269 32.18 33.49 -17.50
N VAL A 270 32.83 32.55 -16.85
CA VAL A 270 32.33 31.89 -15.61
C VAL A 270 33.05 32.36 -14.34
N GLY A 271 34.18 33.08 -14.48
CA GLY A 271 34.95 33.53 -13.33
C GLY A 271 36.27 34.23 -13.73
N ILE A 272 36.95 34.82 -12.78
CA ILE A 272 38.28 35.44 -12.95
C ILE A 272 39.34 34.46 -12.45
N LYS A 273 40.32 34.15 -13.27
CA LYS A 273 41.45 33.29 -12.90
C LYS A 273 42.30 33.99 -11.84
N GLY A 274 42.26 33.54 -10.58
CA GLY A 274 43.04 34.12 -9.48
C GLY A 274 42.28 34.38 -8.18
N GLN A 275 40.95 34.23 -8.14
CA GLN A 275 40.20 34.23 -6.88
C GLN A 275 39.80 32.80 -6.54
N GLU A 276 40.71 32.05 -5.89
CA GLU A 276 40.27 30.90 -5.08
C GLU A 276 39.33 31.43 -3.99
N ALA A 277 38.15 30.82 -3.87
CA ALA A 277 37.19 31.13 -2.82
C ALA A 277 37.91 31.08 -1.47
N GLY A 278 38.07 32.26 -0.82
CA GLY A 278 38.73 32.38 0.44
C GLY A 278 38.17 31.39 1.45
N LYS A 279 38.98 30.44 1.88
CA LYS A 279 38.75 29.61 3.05
C LYS A 279 38.49 30.56 4.22
N ASN A 280 37.25 30.64 4.64
CA ASN A 280 36.82 31.35 5.84
C ASN A 280 37.44 30.63 7.05
N ASN A 281 38.66 31.02 7.39
CA ASN A 281 39.42 30.53 8.55
C ASN A 281 38.89 31.25 9.80
N ASN A 282 37.64 31.00 10.17
CA ASN A 282 37.08 31.41 11.46
C ASN A 282 37.39 30.30 12.48
N GLN A 283 38.66 30.19 12.87
CA GLN A 283 38.99 29.45 14.11
C GLN A 283 38.59 30.34 15.30
N PRO A 284 37.76 29.86 16.21
CA PRO A 284 37.49 30.57 17.46
C PRO A 284 38.79 30.62 18.30
N ARG A 285 39.29 31.83 18.57
CA ARG A 285 40.37 32.05 19.53
C ARG A 285 39.92 31.58 20.92
N ALA A 286 40.63 30.63 21.49
CA ALA A 286 40.43 30.19 22.87
C ALA A 286 40.69 31.36 23.83
N PRO A 287 39.89 31.55 24.92
CA PRO A 287 40.16 32.56 25.93
C PRO A 287 41.42 32.20 26.72
N ARG A 288 42.36 33.15 26.80
CA ARG A 288 43.47 33.10 27.73
C ARG A 288 42.92 33.42 29.14
N PHE A 289 43.04 32.45 30.03
CA PHE A 289 42.89 32.68 31.47
C PHE A 289 44.25 33.16 32.00
N LEU A 290 44.24 34.30 32.73
CA LEU A 290 45.22 34.71 33.70
C LEU A 290 44.89 34.07 35.04
#